data_09fd33fe67cd41af13fbe70af51a53c4
#
_entry.id   09fd33fe67cd41af13fbe70af51a53c4
#
_cell.length_a   1.000
_cell.length_b   1.000
_cell.length_c   1.000
_cell.angle_alpha   90.00
_cell.angle_beta   90.00
_cell.angle_gamma   90.00
#
_symmetry.space_group_name_H-M   'P 1'
#
loop_
_entity.id
_entity.type
_entity.pdbx_description
1 polymer ?
#
loop_
_entity_poly.entity_id
_entity_poly.type
_entity_poly.pdbx_seq_one_letter_code
_entity_poly.pdbx_strand_id
1 'polypeptide(L)'
;MRSRLVLFGVVIAMVLSACGATGEPSLTSTPLPTDTPIPLSTLTATPVVPLVILVLPATLDAETSNLYQKTVYDLAQAAGMRFQVRNSLTPADLEPGLQIVIALPPDPGISALAAAAPNVQFLAINMSGITAGGNVSVLGGNSQSDMAAFLAGYTAALITDDYRIGMMMPRDNADAIRAFNAYASGMTFYCGTCRPFYYLNWTFPQYIDIPATEDKNNYDAYSDILISQYKVRTIYLHPDIATADLENYIGTTGVLMIGTVTPEQRPAGWVMTIQPDVIKAIQVAWPQLISGQGGIAVQSPLGLSDIDPTLLSPGKQRLVEQMLQDLQAGFVSP
;
A
#
# COMPACT_ATOMS: atom_id res chain seq x y z
N MET A 1 -14.10 10.30 49.30
CA MET A 1 -14.82 11.42 49.98
C MET A 1 -15.88 12.01 49.04
N ARG A 2 -17.16 11.88 49.52
CA ARG A 2 -18.36 12.68 49.22
C ARG A 2 -18.73 12.89 47.74
N SER A 3 -19.67 12.15 47.15
CA SER A 3 -21.14 12.19 47.40
C SER A 3 -21.77 13.55 47.12
N ARG A 4 -22.62 13.64 46.09
CA ARG A 4 -23.96 14.23 46.21
C ARG A 4 -24.86 13.86 45.02
N LEU A 5 -25.82 13.12 45.35
CA LEU A 5 -27.12 12.85 44.73
C LEU A 5 -27.99 14.12 44.82
N VAL A 6 -28.76 14.47 43.79
CA VAL A 6 -29.96 15.31 43.92
C VAL A 6 -31.04 14.73 43.00
N LEU A 7 -32.04 14.27 43.66
CA LEU A 7 -33.37 13.81 43.25
C LEU A 7 -34.31 15.00 43.29
N PHE A 8 -35.29 15.15 42.39
CA PHE A 8 -36.60 15.83 42.52
C PHE A 8 -37.35 15.63 41.20
N GLY A 9 -38.53 15.11 41.10
CA GLY A 9 -39.70 15.15 41.92
C GLY A 9 -40.89 15.55 41.05
N VAL A 10 -41.68 14.57 40.77
CA VAL A 10 -43.15 14.51 40.57
C VAL A 10 -43.93 15.81 40.73
N VAL A 11 -44.88 16.12 39.78
CA VAL A 11 -46.25 16.57 40.11
C VAL A 11 -47.22 16.12 38.98
N ILE A 12 -48.22 15.37 39.37
CA ILE A 12 -49.47 15.00 38.69
C ILE A 12 -50.47 16.16 38.87
N ALA A 13 -51.25 16.47 37.84
CA ALA A 13 -52.55 17.15 38.03
C ALA A 13 -53.57 16.64 36.99
N MET A 14 -54.51 15.80 37.47
CA MET A 14 -55.80 15.54 36.86
C MET A 14 -56.72 16.73 37.09
N VAL A 15 -57.55 17.07 36.09
CA VAL A 15 -58.84 17.70 36.31
C VAL A 15 -59.85 17.10 35.35
N LEU A 16 -60.82 16.39 35.94
CA LEU A 16 -62.10 16.03 35.35
C LEU A 16 -63.04 17.24 35.41
N SER A 17 -63.84 17.44 34.35
CA SER A 17 -65.14 18.10 34.47
C SER A 17 -66.08 17.56 33.43
N ALA A 18 -67.19 17.02 33.94
CA ALA A 18 -68.31 16.49 33.22
C ALA A 18 -69.51 17.50 33.21
N CYS A 19 -70.50 17.16 32.44
CA CYS A 19 -71.84 17.73 32.24
C CYS A 19 -71.97 18.65 31.03
N GLY A 20 -72.79 18.44 30.05
CA GLY A 20 -74.12 17.80 29.96
C GLY A 20 -75.09 18.80 29.38
N ALA A 21 -75.61 18.61 28.19
CA ALA A 21 -76.86 19.26 27.74
C ALA A 21 -77.49 18.52 26.54
N THR A 22 -78.75 18.24 26.67
CA THR A 22 -79.71 17.70 25.76
C THR A 22 -79.95 18.59 24.51
N GLY A 23 -80.00 18.03 23.32
CA GLY A 23 -80.38 18.71 22.07
C GLY A 23 -80.92 17.74 21.04
N GLU A 24 -82.03 18.09 20.43
CA GLU A 24 -82.98 17.43 19.59
C GLU A 24 -82.42 16.67 18.36
N PRO A 25 -83.13 15.70 17.78
CA PRO A 25 -82.67 14.94 16.62
C PRO A 25 -82.80 15.75 15.34
N SER A 26 -81.73 16.15 14.80
CA SER A 26 -81.62 16.71 13.43
C SER A 26 -81.49 15.54 12.42
N LEU A 27 -82.26 15.61 11.34
CA LEU A 27 -82.28 14.66 10.28
C LEU A 27 -80.92 14.54 9.61
N THR A 28 -80.23 13.39 9.79
CA THR A 28 -78.94 13.11 9.21
C THR A 28 -79.13 12.81 7.71
N SER A 29 -78.62 13.69 6.87
CA SER A 29 -78.39 13.38 5.45
C SER A 29 -77.26 12.34 5.35
N THR A 30 -77.57 11.21 4.74
CA THR A 30 -76.59 10.14 4.42
C THR A 30 -75.45 10.72 3.59
N PRO A 31 -74.20 10.68 4.06
CA PRO A 31 -73.12 11.13 3.22
C PRO A 31 -72.94 10.16 2.06
N LEU A 32 -72.82 10.73 0.87
CA LEU A 32 -72.41 10.05 -0.36
C LEU A 32 -71.07 9.34 -0.10
N PRO A 33 -70.84 8.12 -0.59
CA PRO A 33 -69.57 7.43 -0.39
C PRO A 33 -68.46 8.27 -1.02
N THR A 34 -67.59 8.79 -0.18
CA THR A 34 -66.34 9.46 -0.63
C THR A 34 -65.45 8.38 -1.23
N ASP A 35 -65.14 8.50 -2.51
CA ASP A 35 -64.12 7.67 -3.16
C ASP A 35 -62.83 7.76 -2.37
N THR A 36 -62.51 6.66 -1.66
CA THR A 36 -61.23 6.53 -0.96
C THR A 36 -60.13 6.48 -2.02
N PRO A 37 -59.19 7.42 -2.06
CA PRO A 37 -58.13 7.38 -3.03
C PRO A 37 -57.36 6.05 -2.86
N ILE A 38 -57.30 5.26 -3.93
CA ILE A 38 -56.49 4.03 -3.99
C ILE A 38 -55.06 4.46 -3.68
N PRO A 39 -54.43 3.89 -2.64
CA PRO A 39 -53.05 4.22 -2.34
C PRO A 39 -52.20 3.88 -3.56
N LEU A 40 -51.60 4.92 -4.16
CA LEU A 40 -50.63 4.74 -5.23
C LEU A 40 -49.51 3.86 -4.70
N SER A 41 -49.32 2.68 -5.30
CA SER A 41 -48.24 1.79 -4.90
C SER A 41 -46.91 2.55 -5.04
N THR A 42 -46.33 2.96 -3.92
CA THR A 42 -44.99 3.55 -3.90
C THR A 42 -44.05 2.48 -4.42
N LEU A 43 -43.51 2.66 -5.61
CA LEU A 43 -42.45 1.79 -6.16
C LEU A 43 -41.31 1.84 -5.16
N THR A 44 -41.17 0.81 -4.34
CA THR A 44 -40.03 0.65 -3.47
C THR A 44 -38.81 0.47 -4.37
N ALA A 45 -37.94 1.47 -4.43
CA ALA A 45 -36.70 1.37 -5.18
C ALA A 45 -35.93 0.13 -4.71
N THR A 46 -35.68 -0.80 -5.60
CA THR A 46 -34.83 -1.96 -5.30
C THR A 46 -33.47 -1.43 -4.83
N PRO A 47 -32.96 -1.81 -3.65
CA PRO A 47 -31.67 -1.34 -3.16
C PRO A 47 -30.58 -1.71 -4.18
N VAL A 48 -29.89 -0.72 -4.71
CA VAL A 48 -28.77 -0.93 -5.64
C VAL A 48 -27.58 -1.43 -4.81
N VAL A 49 -27.15 -2.66 -5.11
CA VAL A 49 -25.98 -3.23 -4.45
C VAL A 49 -24.73 -2.45 -4.88
N PRO A 50 -23.92 -1.94 -3.95
CA PRO A 50 -22.70 -1.20 -4.26
C PRO A 50 -21.75 -2.01 -5.15
N LEU A 51 -20.99 -1.33 -6.00
CA LEU A 51 -20.06 -1.93 -6.95
C LEU A 51 -18.65 -1.39 -6.78
N VAL A 52 -17.69 -2.29 -6.89
CA VAL A 52 -16.25 -2.00 -7.01
C VAL A 52 -15.78 -2.43 -8.39
N ILE A 53 -15.05 -1.56 -9.07
CA ILE A 53 -14.37 -1.88 -10.33
C ILE A 53 -12.85 -1.84 -10.10
N LEU A 54 -12.18 -2.90 -10.50
CA LEU A 54 -10.73 -2.98 -10.59
C LEU A 54 -10.32 -2.87 -12.06
N VAL A 55 -9.53 -1.84 -12.39
CA VAL A 55 -9.00 -1.62 -13.75
C VAL A 55 -7.57 -2.11 -13.80
N LEU A 56 -7.34 -3.16 -14.60
CA LEU A 56 -6.03 -3.79 -14.80
C LEU A 56 -5.63 -3.70 -16.27
N PRO A 57 -4.37 -3.34 -16.58
CA PRO A 57 -3.89 -3.39 -17.95
C PRO A 57 -3.85 -4.84 -18.47
N ALA A 58 -4.17 -5.03 -19.73
CA ALA A 58 -4.12 -6.35 -20.36
C ALA A 58 -2.69 -6.93 -20.46
N THR A 59 -1.68 -6.09 -20.28
CA THR A 59 -0.25 -6.45 -20.31
C THR A 59 0.29 -6.92 -18.96
N LEU A 60 -0.52 -6.85 -17.89
CA LEU A 60 -0.08 -7.31 -16.57
C LEU A 60 0.03 -8.85 -16.59
N ASP A 61 1.10 -9.38 -15.99
CA ASP A 61 1.27 -10.82 -15.87
C ASP A 61 0.13 -11.47 -15.07
N ALA A 62 -0.11 -12.75 -15.32
CA ALA A 62 -1.25 -13.45 -14.76
C ALA A 62 -1.18 -13.62 -13.24
N GLU A 63 0.02 -13.79 -12.68
CA GLU A 63 0.22 -13.99 -11.23
C GLU A 63 -0.12 -12.70 -10.48
N THR A 64 0.47 -11.60 -10.89
CA THR A 64 0.20 -10.26 -10.32
C THR A 64 -1.26 -9.87 -10.52
N SER A 65 -1.82 -10.11 -11.72
CA SER A 65 -3.23 -9.83 -12.00
C SER A 65 -4.16 -10.60 -11.06
N ASN A 66 -3.92 -11.91 -10.87
CA ASN A 66 -4.70 -12.74 -9.95
C ASN A 66 -4.58 -12.27 -8.49
N LEU A 67 -3.41 -11.82 -8.07
CA LEU A 67 -3.19 -11.30 -6.72
C LEU A 67 -4.03 -10.05 -6.45
N TYR A 68 -4.02 -9.07 -7.37
CA TYR A 68 -4.87 -7.88 -7.27
C TYR A 68 -6.36 -8.23 -7.30
N GLN A 69 -6.78 -9.07 -8.24
CA GLN A 69 -8.17 -9.50 -8.37
C GLN A 69 -8.66 -10.18 -7.10
N LYS A 70 -7.89 -11.15 -6.58
CA LYS A 70 -8.24 -11.86 -5.35
C LYS A 70 -8.36 -10.90 -4.17
N THR A 71 -7.40 -10.00 -3.99
CA THR A 71 -7.38 -9.05 -2.88
C THR A 71 -8.61 -8.14 -2.91
N VAL A 72 -8.89 -7.51 -4.06
CA VAL A 72 -10.02 -6.58 -4.16
C VAL A 72 -11.36 -7.33 -4.11
N TYR A 73 -11.43 -8.54 -4.67
CA TYR A 73 -12.61 -9.40 -4.55
C TYR A 73 -12.92 -9.74 -3.09
N ASP A 74 -11.92 -10.21 -2.33
CA ASP A 74 -12.11 -10.57 -0.93
C ASP A 74 -12.57 -9.37 -0.09
N LEU A 75 -11.99 -8.18 -0.33
CA LEU A 75 -12.38 -6.93 0.31
C LEU A 75 -13.83 -6.51 -0.06
N ALA A 76 -14.18 -6.61 -1.35
CA ALA A 76 -15.52 -6.29 -1.83
C ALA A 76 -16.57 -7.24 -1.24
N GLN A 77 -16.29 -8.55 -1.21
CA GLN A 77 -17.19 -9.56 -0.61
C GLN A 77 -17.40 -9.30 0.88
N ALA A 78 -16.34 -9.00 1.62
CA ALA A 78 -16.43 -8.67 3.04
C ALA A 78 -17.29 -7.43 3.32
N ALA A 79 -17.34 -6.50 2.35
CA ALA A 79 -18.16 -5.28 2.40
C ALA A 79 -19.57 -5.45 1.79
N GLY A 80 -19.93 -6.64 1.31
CA GLY A 80 -21.23 -6.90 0.66
C GLY A 80 -21.39 -6.19 -0.70
N MET A 81 -20.29 -5.93 -1.40
CA MET A 81 -20.25 -5.21 -2.68
C MET A 81 -20.11 -6.18 -3.87
N ARG A 82 -20.66 -5.80 -5.02
CA ARG A 82 -20.35 -6.47 -6.29
C ARG A 82 -18.93 -6.10 -6.73
N PHE A 83 -18.28 -6.99 -7.43
CA PHE A 83 -16.93 -6.79 -7.97
C PHE A 83 -16.90 -7.05 -9.46
N GLN A 84 -16.17 -6.19 -10.20
CA GLN A 84 -15.92 -6.34 -11.64
C GLN A 84 -14.45 -6.00 -11.92
N VAL A 85 -13.90 -6.70 -12.93
CA VAL A 85 -12.58 -6.39 -13.49
C VAL A 85 -12.74 -5.85 -14.89
N ARG A 86 -12.03 -4.79 -15.21
CA ARG A 86 -12.04 -4.12 -16.52
C ARG A 86 -10.60 -3.85 -16.99
N ASN A 87 -10.39 -3.80 -18.30
CA ASN A 87 -9.11 -3.39 -18.88
C ASN A 87 -9.05 -1.89 -19.18
N SER A 88 -10.18 -1.24 -19.20
CA SER A 88 -10.34 0.20 -19.39
C SER A 88 -11.59 0.67 -18.66
N LEU A 89 -11.71 1.97 -18.43
CA LEU A 89 -12.87 2.60 -17.83
C LEU A 89 -13.29 3.81 -18.66
N THR A 90 -14.59 3.94 -18.93
CA THR A 90 -15.18 5.05 -19.67
C THR A 90 -16.30 5.70 -18.86
N PRO A 91 -16.76 6.91 -19.20
CA PRO A 91 -17.92 7.52 -18.53
C PRO A 91 -19.19 6.67 -18.57
N ALA A 92 -19.34 5.78 -19.58
CA ALA A 92 -20.48 4.87 -19.70
C ALA A 92 -20.46 3.75 -18.64
N ASP A 93 -19.30 3.47 -18.05
CA ASP A 93 -19.12 2.47 -16.98
C ASP A 93 -19.45 3.01 -15.59
N LEU A 94 -19.72 4.32 -15.47
CA LEU A 94 -20.10 4.99 -14.22
C LEU A 94 -21.59 4.71 -13.91
N GLU A 95 -21.92 3.44 -13.70
CA GLU A 95 -23.30 2.99 -13.44
C GLU A 95 -23.80 3.38 -12.03
N PRO A 96 -25.13 3.48 -11.84
CA PRO A 96 -25.69 3.64 -10.50
C PRO A 96 -25.27 2.51 -9.58
N GLY A 97 -24.72 2.86 -8.43
CA GLY A 97 -24.18 1.88 -7.46
C GLY A 97 -22.67 1.70 -7.53
N LEU A 98 -21.97 2.22 -8.54
CA LEU A 98 -20.51 2.28 -8.51
C LEU A 98 -20.06 3.15 -7.33
N GLN A 99 -19.24 2.59 -6.45
CA GLN A 99 -18.77 3.26 -5.25
C GLN A 99 -17.26 3.41 -5.23
N ILE A 100 -16.52 2.41 -5.71
CA ILE A 100 -15.06 2.42 -5.68
C ILE A 100 -14.51 1.97 -7.04
N VAL A 101 -13.48 2.69 -7.50
CA VAL A 101 -12.64 2.33 -8.65
C VAL A 101 -11.20 2.25 -8.16
N ILE A 102 -10.56 1.11 -8.40
CA ILE A 102 -9.12 0.92 -8.19
C ILE A 102 -8.48 0.71 -9.55
N ALA A 103 -7.47 1.51 -9.88
CA ALA A 103 -6.87 1.44 -11.20
C ALA A 103 -5.34 1.38 -11.13
N LEU A 104 -4.76 0.49 -11.95
CA LEU A 104 -3.34 0.38 -12.21
C LEU A 104 -2.98 1.11 -13.52
N PRO A 105 -1.71 1.49 -13.72
CA PRO A 105 -1.25 2.10 -14.97
C PRO A 105 -1.54 1.21 -16.21
N PRO A 106 -1.80 1.81 -17.37
CA PRO A 106 -1.83 3.25 -17.66
C PRO A 106 -3.10 3.95 -17.12
N ASP A 107 -3.04 5.27 -16.94
CA ASP A 107 -4.18 6.06 -16.45
C ASP A 107 -5.39 5.93 -17.40
N PRO A 108 -6.53 5.43 -16.93
CA PRO A 108 -7.76 5.37 -17.74
C PRO A 108 -8.48 6.74 -17.85
N GLY A 109 -7.86 7.82 -17.41
CA GLY A 109 -8.46 9.15 -17.35
C GLY A 109 -9.13 9.45 -16.01
N ILE A 110 -8.53 9.02 -14.91
CA ILE A 110 -9.08 9.11 -13.54
C ILE A 110 -9.55 10.53 -13.20
N SER A 111 -8.78 11.56 -13.54
CA SER A 111 -9.16 12.94 -13.21
C SER A 111 -10.50 13.35 -13.84
N ALA A 112 -10.74 12.98 -15.11
CA ALA A 112 -11.99 13.28 -15.79
C ALA A 112 -13.15 12.42 -15.28
N LEU A 113 -12.90 11.13 -15.02
CA LEU A 113 -13.89 10.21 -14.47
C LEU A 113 -14.32 10.61 -13.05
N ALA A 114 -13.39 11.04 -12.22
CA ALA A 114 -13.65 11.50 -10.86
C ALA A 114 -14.47 12.78 -10.84
N ALA A 115 -14.21 13.72 -11.76
CA ALA A 115 -15.02 14.91 -11.92
C ALA A 115 -16.46 14.60 -12.38
N ALA A 116 -16.63 13.57 -13.23
CA ALA A 116 -17.94 13.13 -13.70
C ALA A 116 -18.75 12.35 -12.65
N ALA A 117 -18.07 11.73 -11.67
CA ALA A 117 -18.69 10.90 -10.63
C ALA A 117 -18.16 11.27 -9.23
N PRO A 118 -18.57 12.42 -8.67
CA PRO A 118 -18.01 12.92 -7.41
C PRO A 118 -18.31 12.06 -6.19
N ASN A 119 -19.29 11.16 -6.28
CA ASN A 119 -19.64 10.22 -5.19
C ASN A 119 -18.87 8.89 -5.27
N VAL A 120 -18.14 8.64 -6.36
CA VAL A 120 -17.30 7.45 -6.53
C VAL A 120 -15.92 7.74 -6.00
N GLN A 121 -15.35 6.83 -5.24
CA GLN A 121 -13.97 6.93 -4.74
C GLN A 121 -13.02 6.27 -5.72
N PHE A 122 -11.98 6.98 -6.12
CA PHE A 122 -10.94 6.50 -7.02
C PHE A 122 -9.64 6.28 -6.26
N LEU A 123 -9.01 5.12 -6.46
CA LEU A 123 -7.66 4.82 -5.98
C LEU A 123 -6.74 4.62 -7.19
N ALA A 124 -5.88 5.59 -7.45
CA ALA A 124 -4.85 5.53 -8.48
C ALA A 124 -3.58 4.89 -7.90
N ILE A 125 -3.13 3.77 -8.46
CA ILE A 125 -1.96 3.04 -7.98
C ILE A 125 -0.77 3.32 -8.89
N ASN A 126 0.33 3.84 -8.34
CA ASN A 126 1.58 4.11 -9.04
C ASN A 126 1.40 4.88 -10.37
N MET A 127 0.48 5.82 -10.40
CA MET A 127 0.21 6.66 -11.58
C MET A 127 0.92 8.00 -11.47
N SER A 128 1.82 8.29 -12.42
CA SER A 128 2.46 9.60 -12.51
C SER A 128 1.45 10.67 -12.98
N GLY A 129 1.57 11.89 -12.44
CA GLY A 129 0.74 13.02 -12.83
C GLY A 129 -0.65 13.07 -12.19
N ILE A 130 -1.07 12.06 -11.44
CA ILE A 130 -2.29 12.09 -10.64
C ILE A 130 -1.95 12.59 -9.24
N THR A 131 -2.74 13.55 -8.74
CA THR A 131 -2.60 14.09 -7.38
C THR A 131 -3.80 13.72 -6.52
N ALA A 132 -3.55 13.44 -5.25
CA ALA A 132 -4.62 13.19 -4.29
C ALA A 132 -5.46 14.45 -4.05
N GLY A 133 -6.78 14.29 -3.96
CA GLY A 133 -7.72 15.37 -3.68
C GLY A 133 -9.14 15.00 -4.05
N GLY A 134 -10.13 15.62 -3.40
CA GLY A 134 -11.54 15.32 -3.63
C GLY A 134 -11.85 13.84 -3.39
N ASN A 135 -12.30 13.15 -4.44
CA ASN A 135 -12.59 11.71 -4.41
C ASN A 135 -11.50 10.85 -5.07
N VAL A 136 -10.31 11.41 -5.33
CA VAL A 136 -9.16 10.69 -5.88
C VAL A 136 -8.11 10.50 -4.80
N SER A 137 -7.87 9.26 -4.43
CA SER A 137 -6.74 8.84 -3.59
C SER A 137 -5.62 8.31 -4.48
N VAL A 138 -4.38 8.58 -4.07
CA VAL A 138 -3.18 8.11 -4.77
C VAL A 138 -2.39 7.19 -3.86
N LEU A 139 -2.01 6.05 -4.39
CA LEU A 139 -1.15 5.08 -3.74
C LEU A 139 0.16 5.00 -4.50
N GLY A 140 1.26 5.26 -3.83
CA GLY A 140 2.59 5.33 -4.42
C GLY A 140 3.21 6.71 -4.25
N GLY A 141 4.44 6.87 -4.66
CA GLY A 141 5.09 8.19 -4.82
C GLY A 141 6.13 8.59 -3.79
N ASN A 142 6.27 7.95 -2.65
CA ASN A 142 7.46 8.15 -1.81
C ASN A 142 8.21 6.82 -1.69
N SER A 143 9.38 6.79 -2.30
CA SER A 143 10.33 5.70 -2.02
C SER A 143 10.74 5.82 -0.54
N GLN A 144 10.42 4.81 0.25
CA GLN A 144 11.00 4.67 1.59
C GLN A 144 12.43 4.12 1.45
N SER A 145 13.23 4.77 0.59
CA SER A 145 14.57 4.29 0.21
C SER A 145 15.48 4.16 1.40
N ASP A 146 15.38 5.10 2.35
CA ASP A 146 16.18 5.07 3.57
C ASP A 146 15.82 3.86 4.46
N MET A 147 14.51 3.60 4.63
CA MET A 147 14.02 2.45 5.40
C MET A 147 14.35 1.12 4.70
N ALA A 148 14.21 1.06 3.38
CA ALA A 148 14.58 -0.12 2.60
C ALA A 148 16.08 -0.39 2.66
N ALA A 149 16.90 0.64 2.53
CA ALA A 149 18.35 0.53 2.62
C ALA A 149 18.82 0.15 4.03
N PHE A 150 18.21 0.72 5.09
CA PHE A 150 18.48 0.30 6.47
C PHE A 150 18.23 -1.20 6.65
N LEU A 151 17.05 -1.66 6.21
CA LEU A 151 16.68 -3.07 6.30
C LEU A 151 17.61 -3.97 5.49
N ALA A 152 18.06 -3.50 4.31
CA ALA A 152 19.04 -4.19 3.48
C ALA A 152 20.39 -4.29 4.20
N GLY A 153 20.86 -3.22 4.84
CA GLY A 153 22.11 -3.21 5.62
C GLY A 153 22.06 -4.14 6.83
N TYR A 154 20.95 -4.12 7.57
CA TYR A 154 20.70 -5.06 8.66
C TYR A 154 20.72 -6.51 8.17
N THR A 155 20.01 -6.81 7.09
CA THR A 155 19.95 -8.15 6.53
C THR A 155 21.29 -8.59 5.97
N ALA A 156 21.99 -7.72 5.23
CA ALA A 156 23.32 -8.03 4.70
C ALA A 156 24.30 -8.37 5.82
N ALA A 157 24.29 -7.64 6.94
CA ALA A 157 25.12 -7.94 8.11
C ALA A 157 24.71 -9.24 8.79
N LEU A 158 23.41 -9.55 8.85
CA LEU A 158 22.88 -10.78 9.44
C LEU A 158 23.30 -12.05 8.68
N ILE A 159 23.46 -11.96 7.33
CA ILE A 159 23.77 -13.13 6.49
C ILE A 159 25.27 -13.24 6.12
N THR A 160 26.04 -12.19 6.32
CA THR A 160 27.47 -12.14 5.94
C THR A 160 28.34 -12.23 7.19
N ASP A 161 28.95 -13.40 7.42
CA ASP A 161 29.69 -13.72 8.65
C ASP A 161 30.86 -12.76 8.96
N ASP A 162 31.40 -12.13 7.94
CA ASP A 162 32.56 -11.23 8.05
C ASP A 162 32.24 -9.76 7.75
N TYR A 163 30.95 -9.43 7.63
CA TYR A 163 30.44 -8.08 7.39
C TYR A 163 30.97 -7.37 6.14
N ARG A 164 31.50 -8.11 5.16
CA ARG A 164 31.96 -7.56 3.88
C ARG A 164 30.79 -7.27 2.97
N ILE A 165 30.08 -6.22 3.27
CA ILE A 165 28.89 -5.81 2.55
C ILE A 165 29.12 -4.52 1.78
N GLY A 166 28.37 -4.31 0.72
CA GLY A 166 28.47 -3.11 -0.11
C GLY A 166 27.17 -2.71 -0.76
N MET A 167 27.18 -1.52 -1.34
CA MET A 167 26.05 -0.96 -2.06
C MET A 167 26.50 -0.41 -3.40
N MET A 168 25.72 -0.67 -4.45
CA MET A 168 25.84 0.03 -5.74
C MET A 168 24.73 1.06 -5.86
N MET A 169 25.09 2.30 -6.25
CA MET A 169 24.17 3.42 -6.26
C MET A 169 24.48 4.42 -7.38
N PRO A 170 23.52 5.26 -7.79
CA PRO A 170 23.81 6.34 -8.73
C PRO A 170 24.64 7.43 -8.07
N ARG A 171 25.57 8.01 -8.87
CA ARG A 171 26.40 9.16 -8.48
C ARG A 171 25.58 10.44 -8.44
N ASP A 172 25.96 11.37 -7.58
CA ASP A 172 25.38 12.72 -7.48
C ASP A 172 23.85 12.71 -7.18
N ASN A 173 23.38 11.64 -6.56
CA ASN A 173 21.99 11.47 -6.15
C ASN A 173 21.88 11.58 -4.61
N ALA A 174 21.23 12.66 -4.14
CA ALA A 174 21.09 12.90 -2.71
C ALA A 174 20.30 11.81 -1.98
N ASP A 175 19.32 11.19 -2.66
CA ASP A 175 18.53 10.11 -2.10
C ASP A 175 19.36 8.84 -1.95
N ALA A 176 20.21 8.54 -2.93
CA ALA A 176 21.14 7.41 -2.86
C ALA A 176 22.18 7.58 -1.75
N ILE A 177 22.67 8.81 -1.53
CA ILE A 177 23.58 9.09 -0.41
C ILE A 177 22.88 8.87 0.93
N ARG A 178 21.62 9.32 1.09
CA ARG A 178 20.85 9.05 2.31
C ARG A 178 20.60 7.55 2.49
N ALA A 179 20.24 6.86 1.41
CA ALA A 179 20.07 5.41 1.42
C ALA A 179 21.34 4.67 1.83
N PHE A 180 22.53 5.11 1.37
CA PHE A 180 23.79 4.52 1.81
C PHE A 180 24.07 4.75 3.30
N ASN A 181 23.78 5.94 3.82
CA ASN A 181 23.91 6.22 5.26
C ASN A 181 22.97 5.33 6.08
N ALA A 182 21.74 5.16 5.64
CA ALA A 182 20.78 4.26 6.26
C ALA A 182 21.23 2.78 6.19
N TYR A 183 21.80 2.35 5.04
CA TYR A 183 22.39 1.03 4.87
C TYR A 183 23.52 0.77 5.88
N ALA A 184 24.41 1.76 6.06
CA ALA A 184 25.48 1.70 7.05
C ALA A 184 24.93 1.68 8.50
N SER A 185 23.86 2.44 8.76
CA SER A 185 23.18 2.43 10.06
C SER A 185 22.55 1.05 10.35
N GLY A 186 21.90 0.41 9.37
CA GLY A 186 21.32 -0.92 9.50
C GLY A 186 22.36 -1.99 9.78
N MET A 187 23.52 -1.96 9.09
CA MET A 187 24.66 -2.81 9.40
C MET A 187 25.11 -2.63 10.85
N THR A 188 25.36 -1.38 11.26
CA THR A 188 25.84 -1.05 12.60
C THR A 188 24.84 -1.43 13.68
N PHE A 189 23.54 -1.28 13.39
CA PHE A 189 22.47 -1.68 14.31
C PHE A 189 22.54 -3.19 14.63
N TYR A 190 22.84 -4.02 13.63
CA TYR A 190 22.98 -5.46 13.84
C TYR A 190 24.26 -5.84 14.57
N CYS A 191 25.41 -5.36 14.12
CA CYS A 191 26.70 -5.87 14.53
C CYS A 191 27.49 -4.98 15.51
N GLY A 192 26.96 -3.78 15.85
CA GLY A 192 27.68 -2.83 16.71
C GLY A 192 28.91 -2.27 16.01
N THR A 193 30.10 -2.61 16.48
CA THR A 193 31.37 -2.11 15.92
C THR A 193 31.78 -2.77 14.61
N CYS A 194 31.19 -3.87 14.24
CA CYS A 194 31.33 -4.62 12.97
C CYS A 194 32.76 -4.69 12.44
N ARG A 195 33.67 -5.09 13.28
CA ARG A 195 35.08 -5.22 12.87
C ARG A 195 35.33 -6.63 12.30
N PRO A 196 35.51 -6.78 10.98
CA PRO A 196 36.00 -8.02 10.42
C PRO A 196 37.42 -8.28 10.88
N PHE A 197 37.75 -9.53 11.20
CA PHE A 197 39.12 -9.97 11.58
C PHE A 197 40.06 -10.07 10.35
N TYR A 198 39.97 -9.12 9.39
CA TYR A 198 40.78 -9.21 8.17
C TYR A 198 41.86 -8.15 8.10
N TYR A 199 42.97 -8.54 7.49
CA TYR A 199 44.15 -7.69 7.16
C TYR A 199 43.83 -6.58 6.17
N LEU A 200 42.58 -6.40 5.77
CA LEU A 200 42.17 -5.35 4.84
C LEU A 200 41.98 -4.05 5.63
N ASN A 201 42.67 -3.02 5.24
CA ASN A 201 42.51 -1.66 5.77
C ASN A 201 41.17 -1.00 5.30
N TRP A 202 40.18 -1.81 4.97
CA TRP A 202 38.89 -1.34 4.51
C TRP A 202 37.88 -1.31 5.64
N THR A 203 37.13 -0.24 5.71
CA THR A 203 35.93 -0.15 6.55
C THR A 203 34.70 -0.55 5.74
N PHE A 204 33.78 -1.28 6.33
CA PHE A 204 32.52 -1.66 5.68
C PHE A 204 31.35 -0.90 6.33
N PRO A 205 30.26 -0.62 5.58
CA PRO A 205 30.01 -1.03 4.19
C PRO A 205 30.86 -0.24 3.19
N GLN A 206 31.17 -0.86 2.06
CA GLN A 206 31.74 -0.18 0.89
C GLN A 206 30.63 0.27 -0.06
N TYR A 207 30.91 1.23 -0.91
CA TYR A 207 29.99 1.58 -2.00
C TYR A 207 30.75 1.85 -3.31
N ILE A 208 30.01 1.75 -4.39
CA ILE A 208 30.42 2.25 -5.70
C ILE A 208 29.30 3.09 -6.26
N ASP A 209 29.66 4.27 -6.73
CA ASP A 209 28.72 5.20 -7.35
C ASP A 209 28.91 5.23 -8.87
N ILE A 210 27.82 5.12 -9.60
CA ILE A 210 27.81 5.03 -11.07
C ILE A 210 27.31 6.37 -11.62
N PRO A 211 28.08 7.02 -12.56
CA PRO A 211 27.62 8.23 -13.19
C PRO A 211 26.31 8.05 -13.95
N ALA A 212 25.41 9.03 -13.92
CA ALA A 212 24.15 8.96 -14.66
C ALA A 212 24.34 8.89 -16.20
N THR A 213 25.52 9.26 -16.69
CA THR A 213 25.88 9.19 -18.12
C THR A 213 26.55 7.89 -18.52
N GLU A 214 26.76 6.97 -17.58
CA GLU A 214 27.40 5.68 -17.85
C GLU A 214 26.46 4.76 -18.65
N ASP A 215 27.04 4.02 -19.59
CA ASP A 215 26.29 2.97 -20.29
C ASP A 215 26.00 1.82 -19.33
N LYS A 216 24.74 1.39 -19.30
CA LYS A 216 24.29 0.28 -18.46
C LYS A 216 25.05 -1.01 -18.72
N ASN A 217 25.55 -1.22 -19.95
CA ASN A 217 26.37 -2.36 -20.31
C ASN A 217 27.73 -2.40 -19.62
N ASN A 218 28.16 -1.31 -18.98
CA ASN A 218 29.42 -1.23 -18.24
C ASN A 218 29.24 -1.38 -16.73
N TYR A 219 28.02 -1.60 -16.22
CA TYR A 219 27.75 -1.67 -14.78
C TYR A 219 28.43 -2.87 -14.10
N ASP A 220 28.71 -3.93 -14.86
CA ASP A 220 29.49 -5.09 -14.42
C ASP A 220 30.90 -4.70 -13.96
N ALA A 221 31.60 -3.83 -14.69
CA ALA A 221 32.92 -3.35 -14.33
C ALA A 221 32.94 -2.59 -12.98
N TYR A 222 31.86 -1.87 -12.66
CA TYR A 222 31.72 -1.24 -11.35
C TYR A 222 31.49 -2.26 -10.23
N SER A 223 30.68 -3.30 -10.49
CA SER A 223 30.50 -4.39 -9.53
C SER A 223 31.78 -5.12 -9.23
N ASP A 224 32.66 -5.31 -10.24
CA ASP A 224 33.99 -5.93 -10.08
C ASP A 224 34.89 -5.18 -9.11
N ILE A 225 34.78 -3.86 -9.00
CA ILE A 225 35.52 -3.09 -8.01
C ILE A 225 35.10 -3.52 -6.61
N LEU A 226 33.79 -3.62 -6.33
CA LEU A 226 33.31 -4.10 -5.03
C LEU A 226 33.75 -5.55 -4.76
N ILE A 227 33.60 -6.41 -5.76
CA ILE A 227 33.82 -7.86 -5.61
C ILE A 227 35.31 -8.18 -5.55
N SER A 228 36.08 -7.69 -6.51
CA SER A 228 37.47 -8.09 -6.68
C SER A 228 38.45 -7.27 -5.88
N GLN A 229 38.20 -5.95 -5.75
CA GLN A 229 39.10 -5.05 -4.99
C GLN A 229 38.73 -5.02 -3.49
N TYR A 230 37.47 -4.72 -3.19
CA TYR A 230 37.03 -4.61 -1.78
C TYR A 230 36.60 -5.94 -1.16
N LYS A 231 36.48 -7.02 -1.96
CA LYS A 231 36.11 -8.36 -1.50
C LYS A 231 34.73 -8.42 -0.83
N VAL A 232 33.80 -7.60 -1.31
CA VAL A 232 32.40 -7.61 -0.86
C VAL A 232 31.76 -8.97 -1.14
N ARG A 233 30.91 -9.44 -0.22
CA ARG A 233 30.22 -10.74 -0.32
C ARG A 233 28.69 -10.61 -0.43
N THR A 234 28.16 -9.46 -0.03
CA THR A 234 26.74 -9.16 -0.19
C THR A 234 26.60 -7.74 -0.69
N ILE A 235 25.86 -7.57 -1.77
CA ILE A 235 25.62 -6.27 -2.43
C ILE A 235 24.14 -5.92 -2.33
N TYR A 236 23.85 -4.69 -1.93
CA TYR A 236 22.55 -4.06 -2.08
C TYR A 236 22.54 -3.21 -3.36
N LEU A 237 21.55 -3.45 -4.21
CA LEU A 237 21.37 -2.71 -5.46
C LEU A 237 20.33 -1.61 -5.27
N HIS A 238 20.76 -0.34 -5.48
CA HIS A 238 19.83 0.77 -5.53
C HIS A 238 18.89 0.63 -6.72
N PRO A 239 17.58 0.96 -6.61
CA PRO A 239 16.60 0.75 -7.70
C PRO A 239 17.00 1.43 -9.02
N ASP A 240 17.63 2.60 -8.95
CA ASP A 240 17.99 3.38 -10.16
C ASP A 240 19.11 2.76 -11.00
N ILE A 241 19.86 1.80 -10.42
CA ILE A 241 20.97 1.14 -11.14
C ILE A 241 20.71 -0.37 -11.34
N ALA A 242 19.69 -0.92 -10.75
CA ALA A 242 19.33 -2.33 -10.91
C ALA A 242 18.91 -2.59 -12.36
N THR A 243 19.60 -3.55 -13.01
CA THR A 243 19.27 -4.03 -14.35
C THR A 243 19.41 -5.54 -14.37
N ALA A 244 18.60 -6.23 -15.20
CA ALA A 244 18.66 -7.68 -15.30
C ALA A 244 20.06 -8.19 -15.70
N ASP A 245 20.77 -7.47 -16.57
CA ASP A 245 22.12 -7.83 -17.01
C ASP A 245 23.11 -7.76 -15.84
N LEU A 246 23.09 -6.67 -15.06
CA LEU A 246 23.93 -6.51 -13.88
C LEU A 246 23.63 -7.59 -12.83
N GLU A 247 22.36 -7.83 -12.55
CA GLU A 247 21.91 -8.83 -11.57
C GLU A 247 22.37 -10.24 -11.96
N ASN A 248 22.19 -10.59 -13.24
CA ASN A 248 22.67 -11.86 -13.78
C ASN A 248 24.19 -11.96 -13.72
N TYR A 249 24.91 -10.89 -14.07
CA TYR A 249 26.37 -10.86 -13.99
C TYR A 249 26.85 -11.11 -12.55
N ILE A 250 26.35 -10.36 -11.57
CA ILE A 250 26.72 -10.53 -10.16
C ILE A 250 26.39 -11.95 -9.70
N GLY A 251 25.26 -12.52 -10.14
CA GLY A 251 24.87 -13.89 -9.84
C GLY A 251 25.90 -14.93 -10.26
N THR A 252 26.69 -14.69 -11.33
CA THR A 252 27.78 -15.59 -11.75
C THR A 252 28.99 -15.55 -10.83
N THR A 253 29.12 -14.52 -10.01
CA THR A 253 30.32 -14.31 -9.13
C THR A 253 30.22 -15.00 -7.78
N GLY A 254 29.05 -15.50 -7.42
CA GLY A 254 28.78 -16.12 -6.10
C GLY A 254 28.59 -15.09 -4.98
N VAL A 255 28.45 -13.81 -5.29
CA VAL A 255 28.12 -12.75 -4.34
C VAL A 255 26.60 -12.74 -4.09
N LEU A 256 26.19 -12.50 -2.84
CA LEU A 256 24.79 -12.40 -2.48
C LEU A 256 24.23 -11.03 -2.85
N MET A 257 22.94 -10.99 -3.24
CA MET A 257 22.26 -9.78 -3.65
C MET A 257 20.98 -9.55 -2.86
N ILE A 258 20.76 -8.29 -2.50
CA ILE A 258 19.47 -7.78 -2.00
C ILE A 258 19.03 -6.68 -2.95
N GLY A 259 17.81 -6.78 -3.47
CA GLY A 259 17.27 -5.81 -4.42
C GLY A 259 16.00 -5.12 -3.94
N THR A 260 15.53 -4.20 -4.76
CA THR A 260 14.31 -3.40 -4.52
C THR A 260 13.24 -3.61 -5.59
N VAL A 261 13.56 -4.38 -6.62
CA VAL A 261 12.66 -4.75 -7.71
C VAL A 261 12.71 -6.26 -7.85
N THR A 262 11.55 -6.89 -7.99
CA THR A 262 11.47 -8.33 -8.28
C THR A 262 12.10 -8.62 -9.64
N PRO A 263 13.15 -9.43 -9.71
CA PRO A 263 13.77 -9.79 -11.00
C PRO A 263 12.82 -10.67 -11.81
N GLU A 264 12.77 -10.47 -13.13
CA GLU A 264 12.00 -11.35 -14.04
C GLU A 264 12.44 -12.82 -13.96
N GLN A 265 13.73 -13.01 -13.83
CA GLN A 265 14.36 -14.32 -13.58
C GLN A 265 15.27 -14.15 -12.38
N ARG A 266 15.04 -14.93 -11.34
CA ARG A 266 15.87 -14.86 -10.12
C ARG A 266 17.30 -15.25 -10.43
N PRO A 267 18.27 -14.34 -10.29
CA PRO A 267 19.69 -14.66 -10.43
C PRO A 267 20.19 -15.49 -9.25
N ALA A 268 21.27 -16.22 -9.43
CA ALA A 268 21.92 -16.93 -8.34
C ALA A 268 22.39 -15.92 -7.26
N GLY A 269 22.29 -16.31 -5.99
CA GLY A 269 22.67 -15.43 -4.89
C GLY A 269 21.64 -14.34 -4.52
N TRP A 270 20.48 -14.30 -5.19
CA TRP A 270 19.38 -13.38 -4.79
C TRP A 270 18.77 -13.79 -3.47
N VAL A 271 18.91 -12.96 -2.46
CA VAL A 271 18.46 -13.24 -1.09
C VAL A 271 17.00 -12.88 -0.89
N MET A 272 16.63 -11.67 -1.27
CA MET A 272 15.27 -11.14 -1.15
C MET A 272 15.12 -9.82 -1.90
N THR A 273 13.87 -9.44 -2.11
CA THR A 273 13.44 -8.12 -2.60
C THR A 273 12.79 -7.33 -1.47
N ILE A 274 13.18 -6.05 -1.30
CA ILE A 274 12.55 -5.09 -0.37
C ILE A 274 11.84 -4.05 -1.22
N GLN A 275 10.50 -4.09 -1.26
CA GLN A 275 9.71 -3.21 -2.11
C GLN A 275 8.43 -2.75 -1.44
N PRO A 276 7.78 -1.69 -1.94
CA PRO A 276 6.48 -1.27 -1.43
C PRO A 276 5.43 -2.38 -1.58
N ASP A 277 4.75 -2.72 -0.50
CA ASP A 277 3.63 -3.68 -0.47
C ASP A 277 2.33 -2.96 -0.86
N VAL A 278 2.06 -2.93 -2.16
CA VAL A 278 0.86 -2.31 -2.73
C VAL A 278 -0.41 -3.02 -2.29
N ILE A 279 -0.37 -4.34 -2.13
CA ILE A 279 -1.51 -5.13 -1.67
C ILE A 279 -1.91 -4.73 -0.25
N LYS A 280 -0.94 -4.62 0.64
CA LYS A 280 -1.15 -4.15 2.00
C LYS A 280 -1.65 -2.71 2.03
N ALA A 281 -1.13 -1.86 1.16
CA ALA A 281 -1.58 -0.47 1.05
C ALA A 281 -3.05 -0.35 0.61
N ILE A 282 -3.51 -1.19 -0.35
CA ILE A 282 -4.92 -1.27 -0.73
C ILE A 282 -5.78 -1.66 0.48
N GLN A 283 -5.36 -2.67 1.25
CA GLN A 283 -6.07 -3.11 2.46
C GLN A 283 -6.17 -1.99 3.50
N VAL A 284 -5.11 -1.22 3.69
CA VAL A 284 -5.09 -0.07 4.63
C VAL A 284 -5.97 1.07 4.14
N ALA A 285 -6.01 1.37 2.84
CA ALA A 285 -6.84 2.42 2.27
C ALA A 285 -8.33 2.05 2.22
N TRP A 286 -8.66 0.76 2.19
CA TRP A 286 -10.02 0.26 1.95
C TRP A 286 -11.10 0.82 2.87
N PRO A 287 -10.93 0.90 4.21
CA PRO A 287 -11.94 1.46 5.11
C PRO A 287 -12.30 2.91 4.78
N GLN A 288 -11.31 3.71 4.34
CA GLN A 288 -11.52 5.11 3.98
C GLN A 288 -12.28 5.23 2.65
N LEU A 289 -11.96 4.38 1.67
CA LEU A 289 -12.67 4.34 0.39
C LEU A 289 -14.15 3.96 0.59
N ILE A 290 -14.45 2.96 1.42
CA ILE A 290 -15.84 2.55 1.73
C ILE A 290 -16.61 3.68 2.41
N SER A 291 -15.97 4.39 3.34
CA SER A 291 -16.61 5.49 4.08
C SER A 291 -16.76 6.78 3.26
N GLY A 292 -16.31 6.79 1.99
CA GLY A 292 -16.33 7.98 1.15
C GLY A 292 -15.31 9.05 1.54
N GLN A 293 -14.31 8.69 2.34
CA GLN A 293 -13.23 9.58 2.80
C GLN A 293 -11.99 9.43 1.92
N GLY A 294 -12.16 9.60 0.62
CA GLY A 294 -11.06 9.58 -0.34
C GLY A 294 -10.25 10.89 -0.36
N GLY A 295 -9.50 11.09 -1.43
CA GLY A 295 -8.69 12.30 -1.63
C GLY A 295 -7.37 12.28 -0.86
N ILE A 296 -6.90 11.12 -0.43
CA ILE A 296 -5.70 10.94 0.39
C ILE A 296 -4.51 10.41 -0.41
N ALA A 297 -3.31 10.80 -0.01
CA ALA A 297 -2.08 10.14 -0.44
C ALA A 297 -1.77 8.98 0.54
N VAL A 298 -1.82 7.76 0.02
CA VAL A 298 -1.55 6.55 0.79
C VAL A 298 -0.11 6.11 0.54
N GLN A 299 0.68 5.95 1.59
CA GLN A 299 2.00 5.34 1.48
C GLN A 299 1.86 3.81 1.52
N SER A 300 2.52 3.13 0.57
CA SER A 300 2.66 1.69 0.65
C SER A 300 3.68 1.35 1.73
N PRO A 301 3.32 0.54 2.74
CA PRO A 301 4.35 0.03 3.64
C PRO A 301 5.37 -0.80 2.85
N LEU A 302 6.60 -0.91 3.34
CA LEU A 302 7.55 -1.85 2.76
C LEU A 302 7.10 -3.28 3.02
N GLY A 303 7.41 -4.15 2.07
CA GLY A 303 7.23 -5.59 2.16
C GLY A 303 8.49 -6.34 1.73
N LEU A 304 8.51 -7.63 1.98
CA LEU A 304 9.55 -8.56 1.56
C LEU A 304 8.96 -9.54 0.57
N SER A 305 9.64 -9.76 -0.54
CA SER A 305 9.29 -10.77 -1.55
C SER A 305 10.53 -11.52 -2.03
N ASP A 306 10.34 -12.55 -2.84
CA ASP A 306 11.40 -13.33 -3.49
C ASP A 306 12.47 -13.85 -2.51
N ILE A 307 12.05 -14.20 -1.30
CA ILE A 307 12.97 -14.67 -0.25
C ILE A 307 13.48 -16.05 -0.61
N ASP A 308 14.81 -16.21 -0.60
CA ASP A 308 15.45 -17.53 -0.70
C ASP A 308 15.67 -18.12 0.70
N PRO A 309 14.93 -19.17 1.08
CA PRO A 309 15.04 -19.75 2.43
C PRO A 309 16.38 -20.48 2.67
N THR A 310 17.16 -20.72 1.62
CA THR A 310 18.51 -21.33 1.75
C THR A 310 19.57 -20.27 2.10
N LEU A 311 19.38 -19.03 1.65
CA LEU A 311 20.27 -17.90 1.90
C LEU A 311 19.81 -17.09 3.12
N LEU A 312 18.50 -16.91 3.29
CA LEU A 312 17.89 -16.29 4.45
C LEU A 312 17.03 -17.34 5.19
N SER A 313 17.62 -18.07 6.12
CA SER A 313 16.91 -19.11 6.85
C SER A 313 15.65 -18.57 7.57
N PRO A 314 14.63 -19.41 7.84
CA PRO A 314 13.39 -18.95 8.50
C PRO A 314 13.61 -18.25 9.84
N GLY A 315 14.67 -18.58 10.56
CA GLY A 315 15.06 -17.88 11.80
C GLY A 315 15.56 -16.47 11.53
N LYS A 316 16.44 -16.31 10.55
CA LYS A 316 16.97 -15.01 10.12
C LYS A 316 15.86 -14.16 9.49
N GLN A 317 14.98 -14.76 8.68
CA GLN A 317 13.83 -14.08 8.08
C GLN A 317 12.93 -13.44 9.15
N ARG A 318 12.60 -14.17 10.23
CA ARG A 318 11.81 -13.58 11.33
C ARG A 318 12.46 -12.37 11.97
N LEU A 319 13.79 -12.33 12.08
CA LEU A 319 14.52 -11.16 12.60
C LEU A 319 14.39 -9.96 11.64
N VAL A 320 14.46 -10.21 10.33
CA VAL A 320 14.27 -9.16 9.30
C VAL A 320 12.85 -8.64 9.30
N GLU A 321 11.86 -9.53 9.39
CA GLU A 321 10.43 -9.17 9.48
C GLU A 321 10.13 -8.35 10.75
N GLN A 322 10.72 -8.72 11.89
CA GLN A 322 10.59 -7.94 13.13
C GLN A 322 11.23 -6.56 12.97
N MET A 323 12.43 -6.47 12.40
CA MET A 323 13.08 -5.19 12.13
C MET A 323 12.24 -4.31 11.20
N LEU A 324 11.64 -4.89 10.16
CA LEU A 324 10.72 -4.16 9.28
C LEU A 324 9.51 -3.61 10.05
N GLN A 325 8.92 -4.39 10.95
CA GLN A 325 7.82 -3.92 11.79
C GLN A 325 8.26 -2.78 12.73
N ASP A 326 9.42 -2.89 13.33
CA ASP A 326 9.96 -1.87 14.24
C ASP A 326 10.26 -0.55 13.50
N LEU A 327 10.77 -0.63 12.27
CA LEU A 327 10.96 0.52 11.38
C LEU A 327 9.63 1.17 11.01
N GLN A 328 8.63 0.38 10.60
CA GLN A 328 7.31 0.88 10.21
C GLN A 328 6.54 1.47 11.39
N ALA A 329 6.75 0.94 12.59
CA ALA A 329 6.17 1.46 13.83
C ALA A 329 6.90 2.71 14.36
N GLY A 330 8.06 3.07 13.78
CA GLY A 330 8.89 4.20 14.23
C GLY A 330 9.66 3.93 15.52
N PHE A 331 9.78 2.67 15.93
CA PHE A 331 10.63 2.29 17.07
C PHE A 331 12.13 2.34 16.74
N VAL A 332 12.45 2.17 15.46
CA VAL A 332 13.79 2.31 14.90
C VAL A 332 13.73 3.37 13.79
N SER A 333 14.73 4.24 13.75
CA SER A 333 14.88 5.25 12.69
C SER A 333 16.10 4.90 11.83
N PRO A 334 15.97 4.97 10.49
CA PRO A 334 17.08 4.72 9.56
C PRO A 334 18.27 5.62 9.72
#